data_54538ede696f772f887a4a4ec8c3a012
#
_entry.id   54538ede696f772f887a4a4ec8c3a012
#
_cell.length_a   1.000
_cell.length_b   1.000
_cell.length_c   1.000
_cell.angle_alpha   90.00
_cell.angle_beta   90.00
_cell.angle_gamma   90.00
#
_symmetry.space_group_name_H-M   'P 1'
#
loop_
_entity.id
_entity.type
_entity.pdbx_description
1 polymer ?
#
loop_
_entity_poly.entity_id
_entity_poly.type
_entity_poly.pdbx_seq_one_letter_code
_entity_poly.pdbx_strand_id
1 'polypeptide(L)'
;RGGISFGADNTFAVQGDLSLPLFAPSVYRTLKMNDAQMATAVEAARGSRIDLTAEVKKAFYNILLAEQSLAVLRESEATVQRTVDDTQVQYKHGLASEYDLLTAQVQLSNLKPTILQTENSIKLAKLMLKMYLSIPEDVEIEVVGELDALRDDVLAGTDGLTTDVTDNSDLRSLELQEEVLRRSLKAANAGRMPTLAAFGSASYTGNDMEPFNFGGAAATDDSRYFWTHPISVGLQLSVPIFSGLTKMNRSR
;
A
#
# COMPACT_ATOMS: atom_id res chain seq x y z
N ARG A 1 -25.63 -20.69 64.21
CA ARG A 1 -24.38 -19.93 63.98
C ARG A 1 -24.73 -18.88 62.92
N GLY A 2 -25.15 -17.69 63.37
CA GLY A 2 -25.36 -16.55 62.47
C GLY A 2 -23.99 -15.95 62.10
N GLY A 3 -23.55 -16.13 60.88
CA GLY A 3 -22.43 -15.38 60.33
C GLY A 3 -22.89 -13.98 59.98
N ILE A 4 -22.12 -12.98 60.36
CA ILE A 4 -22.33 -11.60 59.89
C ILE A 4 -21.81 -11.55 58.45
N SER A 5 -22.71 -11.35 57.50
CA SER A 5 -22.37 -11.12 56.07
C SER A 5 -22.04 -9.65 55.89
N PHE A 6 -20.84 -9.33 55.40
CA PHE A 6 -20.45 -7.99 55.02
C PHE A 6 -20.40 -7.92 53.48
N GLY A 7 -21.26 -7.11 52.88
CA GLY A 7 -21.28 -6.87 51.45
C GLY A 7 -22.72 -6.67 50.89
N ALA A 8 -22.83 -6.10 49.74
CA ALA A 8 -24.10 -6.02 49.03
C ALA A 8 -24.32 -7.32 48.24
N ASP A 9 -25.52 -7.90 48.30
CA ASP A 9 -25.89 -9.10 47.56
C ASP A 9 -25.95 -8.81 46.07
N ASN A 10 -26.40 -7.62 45.70
CA ASN A 10 -26.42 -7.14 44.33
C ASN A 10 -25.99 -5.68 44.27
N THR A 11 -25.18 -5.35 43.25
CA THR A 11 -24.76 -3.98 42.97
C THR A 11 -25.09 -3.65 41.52
N PHE A 12 -25.81 -2.58 41.30
CA PHE A 12 -26.05 -2.00 40.00
C PHE A 12 -25.29 -0.67 39.91
N ALA A 13 -24.46 -0.48 38.87
CA ALA A 13 -23.73 0.77 38.68
C ALA A 13 -23.79 1.21 37.22
N VAL A 14 -24.06 2.48 37.01
CA VAL A 14 -23.88 3.18 35.73
C VAL A 14 -22.90 4.32 35.97
N GLN A 15 -21.83 4.38 35.15
CA GLN A 15 -20.78 5.39 35.30
C GLN A 15 -20.50 6.07 33.96
N GLY A 16 -20.36 7.38 34.00
CA GLY A 16 -19.90 8.22 32.89
C GLY A 16 -18.63 8.94 33.30
N ASP A 17 -17.58 8.77 32.51
CA ASP A 17 -16.29 9.41 32.72
C ASP A 17 -15.95 10.35 31.56
N LEU A 18 -15.51 11.56 31.88
CA LEU A 18 -15.01 12.54 30.93
C LEU A 18 -13.55 12.88 31.29
N SER A 19 -12.65 12.76 30.34
CA SER A 19 -11.24 13.13 30.51
C SER A 19 -10.80 14.07 29.41
N LEU A 20 -10.32 15.26 29.76
CA LEU A 20 -9.83 16.27 28.84
C LEU A 20 -8.33 16.51 29.09
N PRO A 21 -7.43 16.10 28.18
CA PRO A 21 -6.01 16.37 28.30
C PRO A 21 -5.75 17.88 28.06
N LEU A 22 -5.37 18.60 29.12
CA LEU A 22 -5.03 20.03 29.05
C LEU A 22 -3.59 20.26 28.60
N PHE A 23 -2.66 19.41 29.04
CA PHE A 23 -1.27 19.40 28.63
C PHE A 23 -0.80 17.96 28.45
N ALA A 24 -0.61 17.56 27.20
CA ALA A 24 -0.17 16.20 26.82
C ALA A 24 0.87 16.30 25.69
N PRO A 25 2.15 16.53 26.02
CA PRO A 25 3.22 16.70 25.02
C PRO A 25 3.33 15.54 24.03
N SER A 26 3.07 14.31 24.48
CA SER A 26 3.06 13.12 23.63
C SER A 26 2.01 13.21 22.50
N VAL A 27 0.81 13.73 22.80
CA VAL A 27 -0.27 13.88 21.80
C VAL A 27 0.16 14.90 20.73
N TYR A 28 0.66 16.06 21.13
CA TYR A 28 1.11 17.08 20.16
C TYR A 28 2.28 16.61 19.30
N ARG A 29 3.19 15.83 19.87
CA ARG A 29 4.33 15.26 19.12
C ARG A 29 3.88 14.15 18.17
N THR A 30 2.91 13.34 18.58
CA THR A 30 2.31 12.31 17.72
C THR A 30 1.53 12.93 16.55
N LEU A 31 0.79 14.03 16.78
CA LEU A 31 0.14 14.75 15.68
C LEU A 31 1.15 15.23 14.63
N LYS A 32 2.28 15.84 15.07
CA LYS A 32 3.35 16.25 14.15
C LYS A 32 4.03 15.07 13.43
N MET A 33 4.11 13.90 14.06
CA MET A 33 4.59 12.68 13.43
C MET A 33 3.60 12.21 12.33
N ASN A 34 2.30 12.26 12.61
CA ASN A 34 1.26 11.91 11.63
C ASN A 34 1.28 12.84 10.41
N ASP A 35 1.57 14.14 10.59
CA ASP A 35 1.75 15.08 9.46
C ASP A 35 2.90 14.63 8.55
N ALA A 36 4.02 14.16 9.12
CA ALA A 36 5.13 13.64 8.33
C ALA A 36 4.78 12.31 7.64
N GLN A 37 4.02 11.44 8.30
CA GLN A 37 3.53 10.20 7.68
C GLN A 37 2.59 10.50 6.51
N MET A 38 1.73 11.50 6.63
CA MET A 38 0.86 11.93 5.54
C MET A 38 1.68 12.45 4.36
N ALA A 39 2.73 13.26 4.59
CA ALA A 39 3.64 13.73 3.55
C ALA A 39 4.34 12.54 2.84
N THR A 40 4.76 11.52 3.59
CA THR A 40 5.35 10.29 3.04
C THR A 40 4.34 9.55 2.15
N ALA A 41 3.08 9.45 2.57
CA ALA A 41 2.04 8.79 1.78
C ALA A 41 1.73 9.54 0.47
N VAL A 42 1.72 10.88 0.51
CA VAL A 42 1.55 11.72 -0.70
C VAL A 42 2.71 11.51 -1.67
N GLU A 43 3.95 11.47 -1.18
CA GLU A 43 5.11 11.21 -2.02
C GLU A 43 5.12 9.79 -2.60
N ALA A 44 4.73 8.79 -1.82
CA ALA A 44 4.55 7.42 -2.31
C ALA A 44 3.51 7.34 -3.44
N ALA A 45 2.42 8.10 -3.33
CA ALA A 45 1.42 8.18 -4.41
C ALA A 45 1.99 8.87 -5.67
N ARG A 46 2.87 9.89 -5.51
CA ARG A 46 3.59 10.52 -6.62
C ARG A 46 4.53 9.52 -7.30
N GLY A 47 5.33 8.81 -6.52
CA GLY A 47 6.23 7.76 -7.00
C GLY A 47 5.49 6.69 -7.79
N SER A 48 4.42 6.15 -7.22
CA SER A 48 3.59 5.14 -7.89
C SER A 48 3.03 5.60 -9.24
N ARG A 49 2.69 6.89 -9.39
CA ARG A 49 2.25 7.44 -10.70
C ARG A 49 3.40 7.50 -11.71
N ILE A 50 4.60 7.86 -11.26
CA ILE A 50 5.79 7.89 -12.11
C ILE A 50 6.10 6.48 -12.61
N ASP A 51 6.13 5.50 -11.70
CA ASP A 51 6.41 4.10 -12.00
C ASP A 51 5.37 3.52 -12.97
N LEU A 52 4.08 3.75 -12.69
CA LEU A 52 3.00 3.31 -13.59
C LEU A 52 3.14 3.91 -14.99
N THR A 53 3.47 5.20 -15.07
CA THR A 53 3.69 5.88 -16.36
C THR A 53 4.88 5.26 -17.11
N ALA A 54 5.94 4.93 -16.41
CA ALA A 54 7.11 4.28 -16.99
C ALA A 54 6.77 2.85 -17.49
N GLU A 55 6.04 2.07 -16.69
CA GLU A 55 5.63 0.71 -17.08
C GLU A 55 4.65 0.72 -18.27
N VAL A 56 3.71 1.67 -18.33
CA VAL A 56 2.82 1.83 -19.48
C VAL A 56 3.60 2.17 -20.74
N LYS A 57 4.55 3.13 -20.68
CA LYS A 57 5.41 3.48 -21.82
C LYS A 57 6.24 2.29 -22.28
N LYS A 58 6.84 1.55 -21.35
CA LYS A 58 7.65 0.37 -21.64
C LYS A 58 6.80 -0.74 -22.30
N ALA A 59 5.59 -1.00 -21.78
CA ALA A 59 4.67 -1.96 -22.37
C ALA A 59 4.27 -1.55 -23.80
N PHE A 60 3.98 -0.25 -24.02
CA PHE A 60 3.67 0.30 -25.33
C PHE A 60 4.81 0.10 -26.34
N TYR A 61 6.04 0.47 -25.99
CA TYR A 61 7.20 0.29 -26.86
C TYR A 61 7.52 -1.19 -27.13
N ASN A 62 7.33 -2.05 -26.16
CA ASN A 62 7.51 -3.49 -26.35
C ASN A 62 6.50 -4.06 -27.36
N ILE A 63 5.26 -3.58 -27.38
CA ILE A 63 4.26 -4.00 -28.36
C ILE A 63 4.70 -3.56 -29.76
N LEU A 64 5.06 -2.28 -29.94
CA LEU A 64 5.53 -1.77 -31.23
C LEU A 64 6.74 -2.54 -31.77
N LEU A 65 7.72 -2.83 -30.90
CA LEU A 65 8.89 -3.61 -31.28
C LEU A 65 8.51 -5.04 -31.70
N ALA A 66 7.61 -5.68 -30.97
CA ALA A 66 7.15 -7.03 -31.29
C ALA A 66 6.33 -7.06 -32.60
N GLU A 67 5.49 -6.06 -32.87
CA GLU A 67 4.72 -5.95 -34.11
C GLU A 67 5.65 -5.71 -35.33
N GLN A 68 6.68 -4.86 -35.16
CA GLN A 68 7.69 -4.66 -36.21
C GLN A 68 8.51 -5.93 -36.46
N SER A 69 8.90 -6.65 -35.39
CA SER A 69 9.60 -7.93 -35.49
C SER A 69 8.73 -8.98 -36.21
N LEU A 70 7.44 -9.01 -35.94
CA LEU A 70 6.50 -9.90 -36.63
C LEU A 70 6.41 -9.58 -38.12
N ALA A 71 6.39 -8.31 -38.49
CA ALA A 71 6.36 -7.88 -39.89
C ALA A 71 7.62 -8.38 -40.63
N VAL A 72 8.80 -8.24 -40.06
CA VAL A 72 10.06 -8.74 -40.62
C VAL A 72 10.07 -10.26 -40.73
N LEU A 73 9.57 -10.98 -39.72
CA LEU A 73 9.45 -12.45 -39.76
C LEU A 73 8.51 -12.93 -40.87
N ARG A 74 7.39 -12.25 -41.09
CA ARG A 74 6.44 -12.58 -42.18
C ARG A 74 7.03 -12.28 -43.55
N GLU A 75 7.80 -11.22 -43.72
CA GLU A 75 8.53 -10.93 -44.95
C GLU A 75 9.59 -12.00 -45.22
N SER A 76 10.31 -12.44 -44.19
CA SER A 76 11.27 -13.54 -44.26
C SER A 76 10.55 -14.86 -44.66
N GLU A 77 9.40 -15.16 -44.05
CA GLU A 77 8.57 -16.32 -44.40
C GLU A 77 8.19 -16.29 -45.88
N ALA A 78 7.70 -15.16 -46.39
CA ALA A 78 7.33 -15.00 -47.79
C ALA A 78 8.53 -15.19 -48.74
N THR A 79 9.72 -14.75 -48.34
CA THR A 79 10.97 -14.91 -49.12
C THR A 79 11.42 -16.38 -49.14
N VAL A 80 11.43 -17.06 -47.99
CA VAL A 80 11.77 -18.48 -47.91
C VAL A 80 10.75 -19.34 -48.63
N GLN A 81 9.46 -19.00 -48.56
CA GLN A 81 8.42 -19.70 -49.33
C GLN A 81 8.69 -19.64 -50.85
N ARG A 82 9.05 -18.47 -51.39
CA ARG A 82 9.43 -18.35 -52.81
C ARG A 82 10.63 -19.24 -53.14
N THR A 83 11.63 -19.30 -52.24
CA THR A 83 12.80 -20.17 -52.44
C THR A 83 12.38 -21.66 -52.48
N VAL A 84 11.46 -22.07 -51.64
CA VAL A 84 10.91 -23.44 -51.65
C VAL A 84 10.21 -23.72 -52.98
N ASP A 85 9.35 -22.79 -53.43
CA ASP A 85 8.60 -22.92 -54.67
C ASP A 85 9.55 -23.03 -55.90
N ASP A 86 10.54 -22.15 -55.99
CA ASP A 86 11.59 -22.17 -57.04
C ASP A 86 12.41 -23.46 -57.02
N THR A 87 12.86 -23.89 -55.85
CA THR A 87 13.63 -25.15 -55.71
C THR A 87 12.80 -26.35 -56.07
N GLN A 88 11.49 -26.35 -55.76
CA GLN A 88 10.57 -27.40 -56.14
C GLN A 88 10.39 -27.52 -57.64
N VAL A 89 10.32 -26.39 -58.37
CA VAL A 89 10.29 -26.33 -59.82
C VAL A 89 11.61 -26.89 -60.40
N GLN A 90 12.75 -26.47 -59.90
CA GLN A 90 14.06 -26.96 -60.34
C GLN A 90 14.22 -28.46 -60.08
N TYR A 91 13.78 -28.97 -58.93
CA TYR A 91 13.78 -30.40 -58.62
C TYR A 91 12.96 -31.20 -59.62
N LYS A 92 11.76 -30.74 -59.98
CA LYS A 92 10.90 -31.41 -60.98
C LYS A 92 11.56 -31.49 -62.37
N HIS A 93 12.42 -30.53 -62.69
CA HIS A 93 13.17 -30.51 -63.93
C HIS A 93 14.56 -31.15 -63.86
N GLY A 94 14.90 -31.76 -62.69
CA GLY A 94 16.17 -32.43 -62.47
C GLY A 94 17.36 -31.46 -62.30
N LEU A 95 17.10 -30.18 -62.01
CA LEU A 95 18.12 -29.12 -61.83
C LEU A 95 18.49 -28.86 -60.38
N ALA A 96 17.75 -29.40 -59.43
CA ALA A 96 18.06 -29.35 -57.99
C ALA A 96 17.96 -30.75 -57.39
N SER A 97 18.66 -31.00 -56.28
CA SER A 97 18.60 -32.25 -55.54
C SER A 97 17.42 -32.29 -54.58
N GLU A 98 17.01 -33.51 -54.19
CA GLU A 98 16.00 -33.70 -53.12
C GLU A 98 16.48 -33.07 -51.79
N TYR A 99 17.77 -33.13 -51.52
CA TYR A 99 18.38 -32.50 -50.34
C TYR A 99 18.17 -30.99 -50.32
N ASP A 100 18.33 -30.32 -51.45
CA ASP A 100 18.15 -28.84 -51.55
C ASP A 100 16.68 -28.48 -51.27
N LEU A 101 15.73 -29.25 -51.83
CA LEU A 101 14.30 -29.05 -51.59
C LEU A 101 13.95 -29.26 -50.12
N LEU A 102 14.42 -30.36 -49.50
CA LEU A 102 14.18 -30.68 -48.11
C LEU A 102 14.76 -29.59 -47.19
N THR A 103 15.97 -29.10 -47.50
CA THR A 103 16.63 -28.04 -46.75
C THR A 103 15.82 -26.76 -46.77
N ALA A 104 15.30 -26.35 -47.93
CA ALA A 104 14.47 -25.16 -48.05
C ALA A 104 13.11 -25.32 -47.26
N GLN A 105 12.51 -26.51 -47.34
CA GLN A 105 11.30 -26.81 -46.59
C GLN A 105 11.50 -26.81 -45.07
N VAL A 106 12.62 -27.33 -44.57
CA VAL A 106 13.00 -27.29 -43.15
C VAL A 106 13.20 -25.84 -42.70
N GLN A 107 13.85 -25.00 -43.50
CA GLN A 107 14.00 -23.57 -43.19
C GLN A 107 12.65 -22.87 -43.02
N LEU A 108 11.72 -23.09 -43.96
CA LEU A 108 10.35 -22.58 -43.86
C LEU A 108 9.63 -23.07 -42.59
N SER A 109 9.75 -24.39 -42.31
CA SER A 109 9.12 -24.99 -41.14
C SER A 109 9.65 -24.44 -39.82
N ASN A 110 10.92 -24.06 -39.76
CA ASN A 110 11.54 -23.47 -38.58
C ASN A 110 11.11 -22.01 -38.31
N LEU A 111 10.64 -21.27 -39.32
CA LEU A 111 10.13 -19.91 -39.13
C LEU A 111 8.73 -19.88 -38.49
N LYS A 112 7.87 -20.86 -38.79
CA LYS A 112 6.48 -20.89 -38.33
C LYS A 112 6.33 -20.85 -36.81
N PRO A 113 7.07 -21.66 -36.01
CA PRO A 113 7.02 -21.59 -34.55
C PRO A 113 7.43 -20.22 -34.02
N THR A 114 8.46 -19.58 -34.62
CA THR A 114 8.94 -18.25 -34.20
C THR A 114 7.89 -17.17 -34.45
N ILE A 115 7.22 -17.21 -35.61
CA ILE A 115 6.10 -16.32 -35.92
C ILE A 115 4.98 -16.48 -34.90
N LEU A 116 4.55 -17.73 -34.65
CA LEU A 116 3.48 -18.01 -33.70
C LEU A 116 3.83 -17.56 -32.26
N GLN A 117 5.08 -17.77 -31.86
CA GLN A 117 5.57 -17.30 -30.57
C GLN A 117 5.55 -15.76 -30.46
N THR A 118 5.94 -15.06 -31.52
CA THR A 118 5.92 -13.60 -31.57
C THR A 118 4.46 -13.07 -31.52
N GLU A 119 3.55 -13.69 -32.26
CA GLU A 119 2.11 -13.35 -32.21
C GLU A 119 1.53 -13.53 -30.81
N ASN A 120 1.87 -14.62 -30.13
CA ASN A 120 1.44 -14.84 -28.76
C ASN A 120 2.06 -13.84 -27.78
N SER A 121 3.33 -13.47 -27.98
CA SER A 121 3.99 -12.44 -27.19
C SER A 121 3.31 -11.08 -27.32
N ILE A 122 2.87 -10.70 -28.54
CA ILE A 122 2.10 -9.46 -28.78
C ILE A 122 0.76 -9.51 -28.01
N LYS A 123 0.05 -10.63 -28.07
CA LYS A 123 -1.22 -10.79 -27.34
C LYS A 123 -1.03 -10.62 -25.83
N LEU A 124 0.02 -11.26 -25.26
CA LEU A 124 0.35 -11.11 -23.84
C LEU A 124 0.75 -9.68 -23.48
N ALA A 125 1.55 -9.02 -24.33
CA ALA A 125 1.94 -7.63 -24.10
C ALA A 125 0.73 -6.67 -24.14
N LYS A 126 -0.22 -6.88 -25.07
CA LYS A 126 -1.49 -6.13 -25.12
C LYS A 126 -2.34 -6.38 -23.88
N LEU A 127 -2.39 -7.62 -23.36
CA LEU A 127 -3.09 -7.93 -22.12
C LEU A 127 -2.45 -7.24 -20.91
N MET A 128 -1.11 -7.21 -20.82
CA MET A 128 -0.40 -6.46 -19.77
C MET A 128 -0.69 -4.95 -19.85
N LEU A 129 -0.71 -4.38 -21.05
CA LEU A 129 -1.04 -2.97 -21.24
C LEU A 129 -2.48 -2.67 -20.77
N LYS A 130 -3.45 -3.53 -21.11
CA LYS A 130 -4.83 -3.41 -20.61
C LYS A 130 -4.89 -3.44 -19.09
N MET A 131 -4.12 -4.32 -18.45
CA MET A 131 -4.06 -4.42 -16.99
C MET A 131 -3.54 -3.10 -16.37
N TYR A 132 -2.48 -2.51 -16.91
CA TYR A 132 -1.96 -1.23 -16.41
C TYR A 132 -2.93 -0.07 -16.60
N LEU A 133 -3.71 -0.10 -17.69
CA LEU A 133 -4.72 0.93 -18.00
C LEU A 133 -6.09 0.64 -17.37
N SER A 134 -6.24 -0.49 -16.65
CA SER A 134 -7.52 -0.96 -16.10
C SER A 134 -8.63 -1.08 -17.16
N ILE A 135 -8.26 -1.48 -18.39
CA ILE A 135 -9.19 -1.74 -19.49
C ILE A 135 -9.71 -3.18 -19.37
N PRO A 136 -11.02 -3.43 -19.47
CA PRO A 136 -11.58 -4.77 -19.47
C PRO A 136 -10.99 -5.66 -20.58
N GLU A 137 -10.92 -6.97 -20.35
CA GLU A 137 -10.30 -7.92 -21.28
C GLU A 137 -11.06 -8.04 -22.61
N ASP A 138 -12.36 -7.83 -22.60
CA ASP A 138 -13.26 -7.90 -23.76
C ASP A 138 -13.10 -6.72 -24.74
N VAL A 139 -12.48 -5.63 -24.32
CA VAL A 139 -12.22 -4.46 -25.17
C VAL A 139 -10.98 -4.71 -26.02
N GLU A 140 -11.12 -4.71 -27.33
CA GLU A 140 -9.97 -4.81 -28.24
C GLU A 140 -9.21 -3.48 -28.29
N ILE A 141 -7.88 -3.54 -28.16
CA ILE A 141 -7.01 -2.35 -28.24
C ILE A 141 -6.08 -2.48 -29.46
N GLU A 142 -5.95 -1.38 -30.18
CA GLU A 142 -4.98 -1.22 -31.25
C GLU A 142 -3.92 -0.22 -30.80
N VAL A 143 -2.64 -0.58 -30.98
CA VAL A 143 -1.51 0.28 -30.64
C VAL A 143 -1.04 0.94 -31.93
N VAL A 144 -1.15 2.27 -31.99
CA VAL A 144 -0.77 3.05 -33.18
C VAL A 144 0.51 3.82 -32.90
N GLY A 145 1.52 3.65 -33.74
CA GLY A 145 2.80 4.37 -33.63
C GLY A 145 3.89 3.70 -34.45
N GLU A 146 4.91 4.47 -34.78
CA GLU A 146 6.12 3.99 -35.48
C GLU A 146 7.34 4.18 -34.58
N LEU A 147 8.15 3.13 -34.47
CA LEU A 147 9.36 3.15 -33.59
C LEU A 147 10.38 4.20 -34.05
N ASP A 148 10.52 4.40 -35.35
CA ASP A 148 11.47 5.36 -35.91
C ASP A 148 11.10 6.82 -35.61
N ALA A 149 9.82 7.16 -35.60
CA ALA A 149 9.34 8.49 -35.22
C ALA A 149 9.58 8.78 -33.72
N LEU A 150 9.51 7.74 -32.88
CA LEU A 150 9.73 7.86 -31.43
C LEU A 150 11.21 7.92 -31.06
N ARG A 151 12.11 7.39 -31.89
CA ARG A 151 13.57 7.42 -31.67
C ARG A 151 14.08 8.84 -31.57
N ASP A 152 13.64 9.71 -32.44
CA ASP A 152 14.12 11.08 -32.50
C ASP A 152 13.64 11.90 -31.29
N ASP A 153 12.42 11.65 -30.80
CA ASP A 153 11.89 12.25 -29.57
C ASP A 153 12.66 11.78 -28.33
N VAL A 154 13.00 10.50 -28.25
CA VAL A 154 13.76 9.94 -27.12
C VAL A 154 15.21 10.50 -27.13
N LEU A 155 15.86 10.60 -28.29
CA LEU A 155 17.21 11.14 -28.40
C LEU A 155 17.25 12.64 -28.10
N ALA A 156 16.26 13.41 -28.55
CA ALA A 156 16.13 14.83 -28.23
C ALA A 156 15.88 15.07 -26.72
N GLY A 157 15.15 14.17 -26.06
CA GLY A 157 14.91 14.23 -24.62
C GLY A 157 16.15 13.95 -23.75
N THR A 158 17.21 13.33 -24.31
CA THR A 158 18.45 13.06 -23.56
C THR A 158 19.41 14.24 -23.49
N ASP A 159 19.31 15.21 -24.40
CA ASP A 159 20.19 16.39 -24.42
C ASP A 159 19.94 17.38 -23.26
N GLY A 160 18.82 17.23 -22.55
CA GLY A 160 18.44 18.06 -21.40
C GLY A 160 18.53 17.36 -20.05
N LEU A 161 19.08 16.13 -19.97
CA LEU A 161 19.19 15.42 -18.70
C LEU A 161 20.17 16.15 -17.77
N THR A 162 19.61 16.86 -16.80
CA THR A 162 20.39 17.42 -15.69
C THR A 162 20.73 16.32 -14.69
N THR A 163 21.93 16.40 -14.10
CA THR A 163 22.35 15.54 -12.98
C THR A 163 21.64 15.92 -11.67
N ASP A 164 20.63 16.78 -11.73
CA ASP A 164 19.87 17.17 -10.56
C ASP A 164 18.88 16.06 -10.17
N VAL A 165 19.21 15.38 -9.08
CA VAL A 165 18.40 14.30 -8.51
C VAL A 165 17.43 14.78 -7.43
N THR A 166 17.33 16.09 -7.20
CA THR A 166 16.50 16.67 -6.12
C THR A 166 15.00 16.37 -6.28
N ASP A 167 14.54 16.15 -7.51
CA ASP A 167 13.14 15.78 -7.80
C ASP A 167 12.92 14.25 -7.90
N ASN A 168 13.94 13.46 -7.54
CA ASN A 168 13.80 12.01 -7.51
C ASN A 168 12.85 11.58 -6.38
N SER A 169 11.80 10.84 -6.74
CA SER A 169 10.76 10.40 -5.80
C SER A 169 11.30 9.46 -4.72
N ASP A 170 12.25 8.61 -5.05
CA ASP A 170 12.82 7.65 -4.10
C ASP A 170 13.67 8.38 -3.06
N LEU A 171 14.52 9.32 -3.51
CA LEU A 171 15.32 10.14 -2.60
C LEU A 171 14.44 10.94 -1.66
N ARG A 172 13.41 11.60 -2.19
CA ARG A 172 12.47 12.40 -1.40
C ARG A 172 11.65 11.53 -0.44
N SER A 173 11.30 10.31 -0.83
CA SER A 173 10.64 9.33 0.06
C SER A 173 11.54 8.96 1.24
N LEU A 174 12.84 8.75 1.01
CA LEU A 174 13.82 8.45 2.07
C LEU A 174 14.01 9.64 3.02
N GLU A 175 14.08 10.87 2.52
CA GLU A 175 14.15 12.09 3.35
C GLU A 175 12.91 12.23 4.25
N LEU A 176 11.73 12.00 3.69
CA LEU A 176 10.49 12.03 4.47
C LEU A 176 10.42 10.91 5.51
N GLN A 177 10.92 9.71 5.21
CA GLN A 177 11.04 8.63 6.17
C GLN A 177 12.01 8.99 7.31
N GLU A 178 13.15 9.63 7.01
CA GLU A 178 14.04 10.14 8.04
C GLU A 178 13.34 11.13 8.96
N GLU A 179 12.54 12.05 8.40
CA GLU A 179 11.78 13.01 9.19
C GLU A 179 10.72 12.33 10.07
N VAL A 180 10.04 11.28 9.57
CA VAL A 180 9.12 10.47 10.39
C VAL A 180 9.84 9.85 11.57
N LEU A 181 11.03 9.26 11.36
CA LEU A 181 11.83 8.66 12.42
C LEU A 181 12.30 9.70 13.45
N ARG A 182 12.74 10.87 12.99
CA ARG A 182 13.08 11.99 13.88
C ARG A 182 11.91 12.45 14.74
N ARG A 183 10.71 12.57 14.15
CA ARG A 183 9.48 12.95 14.88
C ARG A 183 9.01 11.83 15.81
N SER A 184 9.16 10.57 15.42
CA SER A 184 8.88 9.41 16.27
C SER A 184 9.77 9.42 17.53
N LEU A 185 11.07 9.69 17.37
CA LEU A 185 11.98 9.84 18.50
C LEU A 185 11.54 10.98 19.44
N LYS A 186 11.15 12.13 18.88
CA LYS A 186 10.62 13.25 19.68
C LYS A 186 9.33 12.89 20.40
N ALA A 187 8.44 12.10 19.78
CA ALA A 187 7.21 11.62 20.39
C ALA A 187 7.49 10.62 21.51
N ALA A 188 8.43 9.69 21.31
CA ALA A 188 8.86 8.74 22.33
C ALA A 188 9.47 9.46 23.57
N ASN A 189 10.30 10.49 23.34
CA ASN A 189 10.87 11.32 24.41
C ASN A 189 9.82 12.16 25.14
N ALA A 190 8.76 12.60 24.46
CA ALA A 190 7.66 13.33 25.08
C ALA A 190 6.87 12.48 26.10
N GLY A 191 6.92 11.15 26.01
CA GLY A 191 6.37 10.26 27.02
C GLY A 191 7.05 10.33 28.41
N ARG A 192 8.17 11.07 28.52
CA ARG A 192 8.85 11.36 29.79
C ARG A 192 8.42 12.69 30.42
N MET A 193 7.66 13.49 29.68
CA MET A 193 7.19 14.79 30.15
C MET A 193 5.94 14.64 31.02
N PRO A 194 5.69 15.58 31.96
CA PRO A 194 4.46 15.60 32.74
C PRO A 194 3.23 15.74 31.82
N THR A 195 2.12 15.16 32.26
CA THR A 195 0.82 15.35 31.61
C THR A 195 -0.19 15.91 32.60
N LEU A 196 -1.02 16.84 32.18
CA LEU A 196 -2.09 17.43 32.95
C LEU A 196 -3.42 17.16 32.23
N ALA A 197 -4.37 16.59 32.96
CA ALA A 197 -5.72 16.34 32.46
C ALA A 197 -6.77 16.88 33.46
N ALA A 198 -7.86 17.42 32.95
CA ALA A 198 -9.08 17.61 33.72
C ALA A 198 -9.93 16.37 33.60
N PHE A 199 -10.53 15.95 34.70
CA PHE A 199 -11.44 14.82 34.69
C PHE A 199 -12.75 15.17 35.37
N GLY A 200 -13.83 14.51 34.92
CA GLY A 200 -15.11 14.51 35.56
C GLY A 200 -15.69 13.10 35.51
N SER A 201 -16.19 12.62 36.62
CA SER A 201 -16.90 11.35 36.66
C SER A 201 -18.25 11.52 37.38
N ALA A 202 -19.24 10.87 36.88
CA ALA A 202 -20.56 10.78 37.54
C ALA A 202 -20.98 9.31 37.52
N SER A 203 -21.34 8.80 38.67
CA SER A 203 -21.86 7.44 38.77
C SER A 203 -23.21 7.41 39.50
N TYR A 204 -24.01 6.42 39.14
CA TYR A 204 -25.27 6.10 39.78
C TYR A 204 -25.19 4.65 40.22
N THR A 205 -25.11 4.43 41.55
CA THR A 205 -24.85 3.10 42.09
C THR A 205 -25.98 2.75 43.08
N GLY A 206 -26.62 1.60 42.86
CA GLY A 206 -27.58 1.00 43.75
C GLY A 206 -27.01 -0.25 44.40
N ASN A 207 -26.92 -0.30 45.69
CA ASN A 207 -26.46 -1.44 46.46
C ASN A 207 -27.64 -2.06 47.22
N ASP A 208 -27.84 -3.37 47.07
CA ASP A 208 -28.75 -4.16 47.87
C ASP A 208 -28.03 -4.53 49.18
N MET A 209 -28.27 -3.76 50.22
CA MET A 209 -27.69 -4.01 51.55
C MET A 209 -28.81 -4.31 52.53
N GLU A 210 -28.73 -5.45 53.27
CA GLU A 210 -29.58 -5.64 54.40
C GLU A 210 -29.37 -4.49 55.42
N PRO A 211 -30.42 -3.89 55.98
CA PRO A 211 -30.27 -2.77 56.88
C PRO A 211 -29.51 -3.21 58.14
N PHE A 212 -28.25 -2.76 58.23
CA PHE A 212 -27.43 -2.97 59.42
C PHE A 212 -27.95 -2.07 60.55
N ASN A 213 -28.72 -2.66 61.47
CA ASN A 213 -29.39 -1.94 62.53
C ASN A 213 -28.40 -1.67 63.69
N PHE A 214 -27.74 -0.50 63.68
CA PHE A 214 -26.93 -0.04 64.79
C PHE A 214 -27.76 0.86 65.70
N GLY A 215 -28.46 0.23 66.66
CA GLY A 215 -29.18 0.96 67.71
C GLY A 215 -30.60 1.43 67.36
N GLY A 216 -31.55 0.52 67.30
CA GLY A 216 -32.90 0.69 67.78
C GLY A 216 -33.86 1.66 67.04
N ALA A 217 -33.58 2.17 65.92
CA ALA A 217 -34.53 2.91 65.08
C ALA A 217 -34.83 2.07 63.84
N ALA A 218 -36.12 1.58 63.78
CA ALA A 218 -36.62 0.89 62.59
C ALA A 218 -36.54 1.82 61.38
N ALA A 219 -35.76 1.45 60.37
CA ALA A 219 -35.85 2.09 59.07
C ALA A 219 -37.21 1.72 58.47
N THR A 220 -38.08 2.68 58.34
CA THR A 220 -39.45 2.53 57.78
C THR A 220 -39.48 2.75 56.27
N ASP A 221 -38.36 2.59 55.60
CA ASP A 221 -38.31 2.72 54.14
C ASP A 221 -38.14 1.33 53.52
N ASP A 222 -39.14 0.89 52.77
CA ASP A 222 -39.26 -0.40 52.08
C ASP A 222 -38.38 -0.49 50.84
N SER A 223 -37.42 0.44 50.67
CA SER A 223 -36.48 0.41 49.58
C SER A 223 -35.24 -0.43 49.93
N ARG A 224 -35.18 -1.63 49.37
CA ARG A 224 -34.10 -2.60 49.50
C ARG A 224 -32.76 -2.10 48.96
N TYR A 225 -32.75 -1.04 48.12
CA TYR A 225 -31.58 -0.49 47.47
C TYR A 225 -31.20 0.86 48.03
N PHE A 226 -29.94 0.96 48.43
CA PHE A 226 -29.32 2.25 48.78
C PHE A 226 -28.69 2.87 47.55
N TRP A 227 -29.23 3.99 47.08
CA TRP A 227 -28.74 4.68 45.88
C TRP A 227 -27.81 5.82 46.22
N THR A 228 -26.65 5.85 45.54
CA THR A 228 -25.66 6.90 45.68
C THR A 228 -25.35 7.53 44.31
N HIS A 229 -25.06 8.82 44.32
CA HIS A 229 -24.78 9.60 43.12
C HIS A 229 -23.45 10.38 43.28
N PRO A 230 -22.29 9.67 43.38
CA PRO A 230 -21.02 10.38 43.50
C PRO A 230 -20.70 11.09 42.21
N ILE A 231 -20.34 12.37 42.33
CA ILE A 231 -19.82 13.20 41.25
C ILE A 231 -18.46 13.67 41.70
N SER A 232 -17.46 13.51 40.80
CA SER A 232 -16.08 13.95 41.04
C SER A 232 -15.61 14.80 39.89
N VAL A 233 -15.02 15.93 40.20
CA VAL A 233 -14.38 16.80 39.21
C VAL A 233 -13.00 17.22 39.74
N GLY A 234 -11.99 17.19 38.88
CA GLY A 234 -10.65 17.54 39.34
C GLY A 234 -9.62 17.68 38.24
N LEU A 235 -8.41 17.97 38.67
CA LEU A 235 -7.22 18.01 37.83
C LEU A 235 -6.28 16.88 38.24
N GLN A 236 -5.77 16.16 37.26
CA GLN A 236 -4.81 15.09 37.44
C GLN A 236 -3.49 15.48 36.79
N LEU A 237 -2.42 15.63 37.61
CA LEU A 237 -1.07 15.80 37.14
C LEU A 237 -0.33 14.45 37.26
N SER A 238 0.16 13.94 36.14
CA SER A 238 0.98 12.71 36.10
C SER A 238 2.41 13.05 35.72
N VAL A 239 3.36 12.76 36.60
CA VAL A 239 4.80 12.99 36.37
C VAL A 239 5.52 11.64 36.44
N PRO A 240 6.00 11.11 35.31
CA PRO A 240 6.75 9.84 35.30
C PRO A 240 8.17 10.07 35.85
N ILE A 241 8.42 9.68 37.10
CA ILE A 241 9.73 9.84 37.76
C ILE A 241 10.67 8.70 37.38
N PHE A 242 10.20 7.47 37.39
CA PHE A 242 10.98 6.29 37.05
C PHE A 242 10.13 5.24 36.33
N SER A 243 10.60 4.71 35.23
CA SER A 243 9.89 3.73 34.41
C SER A 243 10.71 2.46 34.12
N GLY A 244 11.64 2.10 35.03
CA GLY A 244 12.43 0.87 34.90
C GLY A 244 13.22 0.79 33.58
N LEU A 245 13.76 1.89 33.06
CA LEU A 245 14.52 2.00 31.81
C LEU A 245 13.71 1.69 30.52
N THR A 246 12.46 1.29 30.63
CA THR A 246 11.62 0.92 29.47
C THR A 246 11.49 2.07 28.46
N LYS A 247 11.36 3.30 28.96
CA LYS A 247 11.27 4.49 28.10
C LYS A 247 12.63 4.90 27.51
N MET A 248 13.74 4.48 28.11
CA MET A 248 15.09 4.75 27.62
C MET A 248 15.47 3.77 26.49
N ASN A 249 15.07 2.52 26.59
CA ASN A 249 15.26 1.52 25.52
C ASN A 249 14.41 1.79 24.28
N ARG A 250 13.27 2.47 24.44
CA ARG A 250 12.37 2.82 23.30
C ARG A 250 12.90 3.99 22.47
N SER A 251 13.85 4.76 22.99
CA SER A 251 14.46 5.92 22.31
C SER A 251 15.85 5.65 21.73
N ARG A 252 16.35 4.43 21.88
CA ARG A 252 17.53 3.89 21.19
C ARG A 252 17.11 3.14 19.94
#